data_59a846d50d3c7b8415ab56e4bf61be17
#
_entry.id   59a846d50d3c7b8415ab56e4bf61be17
#
_cell.length_a   1.000
_cell.length_b   1.000
_cell.length_c   1.000
_cell.angle_alpha   90.00
_cell.angle_beta   90.00
_cell.angle_gamma   90.00
#
_symmetry.space_group_name_H-M   'P 1'
#
loop_
_entity.id
_entity.type
_entity.pdbx_description
1 polymer ?
#
loop_
_entity_poly.entity_id
_entity_poly.type
_entity_poly.pdbx_seq_one_letter_code
_entity_poly.pdbx_strand_id
1 'polypeptide(L)'
;VQASSGMADLMRRATDKPTYAPTILADKLCALTIVYSVLAAVVHQRTTSRGQRVEVPMADTMLAFNLVEHLAGHTFEPAIGPMGFNRSMTEGHQAVRTADGWACVLPYTEKNIADFFRAAGREDLATDPRFGDPASRAKHYGELYDEIGKLSVEKTTVQWQKICAELSIPFAPVLELEDAETDPYHTGSGLVSLAEHPTEGTYRQVGPPMILSDTPPSVRRHTPARGEHTSELLAELGYAGEEIANLVSPVSA
;
A
#
# COMPACT_ATOMS: atom_id res chain seq x y z
N VAL A 1 -10.14 -14.44 2.76
CA VAL A 1 -10.42 -13.07 3.24
C VAL A 1 -10.64 -12.12 2.07
N GLN A 2 -9.75 -12.01 1.07
CA GLN A 2 -9.95 -11.09 -0.07
C GLN A 2 -11.28 -11.32 -0.80
N ALA A 3 -11.73 -12.57 -0.95
CA ALA A 3 -13.00 -12.88 -1.59
C ALA A 3 -14.22 -12.46 -0.72
N SER A 4 -14.14 -12.66 0.61
CA SER A 4 -15.27 -12.41 1.53
C SER A 4 -15.36 -10.96 2.01
N SER A 5 -14.40 -10.11 1.68
CA SER A 5 -14.32 -8.70 2.09
C SER A 5 -14.62 -7.69 0.98
N GLY A 6 -15.08 -8.17 -0.17
CA GLY A 6 -15.36 -7.32 -1.33
C GLY A 6 -14.14 -6.97 -2.19
N MET A 7 -12.90 -7.26 -1.76
CA MET A 7 -11.70 -6.92 -2.54
C MET A 7 -11.70 -7.57 -3.93
N ALA A 8 -12.06 -8.85 -4.03
CA ALA A 8 -12.12 -9.54 -5.32
C ALA A 8 -13.22 -8.97 -6.26
N ASP A 9 -14.30 -8.41 -5.71
CA ASP A 9 -15.31 -7.70 -6.48
C ASP A 9 -14.83 -6.32 -6.95
N LEU A 10 -14.09 -5.59 -6.12
CA LEU A 10 -13.45 -4.35 -6.53
C LEU A 10 -12.48 -4.58 -7.70
N MET A 11 -11.66 -5.63 -7.60
CA MET A 11 -10.78 -6.04 -8.70
C MET A 11 -11.59 -6.41 -9.96
N ARG A 12 -12.71 -7.12 -9.83
CA ARG A 12 -13.61 -7.43 -10.94
C ARG A 12 -14.15 -6.19 -11.62
N ARG A 13 -14.55 -5.18 -10.85
CA ARG A 13 -15.06 -3.90 -11.40
C ARG A 13 -13.99 -3.12 -12.16
N ALA A 14 -12.73 -3.29 -11.80
CA ALA A 14 -11.60 -2.64 -12.47
C ALA A 14 -11.04 -3.44 -13.67
N THR A 15 -11.23 -4.77 -13.70
CA THR A 15 -10.56 -5.67 -14.66
C THR A 15 -11.50 -6.67 -15.35
N ASP A 16 -12.82 -6.53 -15.16
CA ASP A 16 -13.89 -7.44 -15.61
C ASP A 16 -13.80 -8.88 -15.07
N LYS A 17 -12.84 -9.17 -14.19
CA LYS A 17 -12.61 -10.51 -13.67
C LYS A 17 -12.34 -10.50 -12.17
N PRO A 18 -13.04 -11.31 -11.35
CA PRO A 18 -12.67 -11.44 -9.94
C PRO A 18 -11.25 -11.98 -9.83
N THR A 19 -10.35 -11.19 -9.29
CA THR A 19 -8.96 -11.55 -9.04
C THR A 19 -8.54 -11.15 -7.64
N TYR A 20 -7.42 -11.68 -7.17
CA TYR A 20 -6.83 -11.24 -5.92
C TYR A 20 -5.71 -10.25 -6.19
N ALA A 21 -5.53 -9.29 -5.30
CA ALA A 21 -4.31 -8.51 -5.27
C ALA A 21 -3.12 -9.47 -5.09
N PRO A 22 -2.04 -9.37 -5.90
CA PRO A 22 -0.94 -10.34 -5.90
C PRO A 22 0.00 -10.14 -4.69
N THR A 23 -0.58 -9.98 -3.51
CA THR A 23 0.11 -9.85 -2.23
C THR A 23 -0.79 -10.33 -1.09
N ILE A 24 -0.21 -10.67 0.05
CA ILE A 24 -0.93 -11.03 1.28
C ILE A 24 -1.53 -9.78 1.95
N LEU A 25 -2.39 -9.07 1.22
CA LEU A 25 -2.92 -7.76 1.64
C LEU A 25 -3.67 -7.83 2.96
N ALA A 26 -4.51 -8.87 3.14
CA ALA A 26 -5.29 -9.02 4.37
C ALA A 26 -4.42 -9.20 5.61
N ASP A 27 -3.37 -10.02 5.49
CA ASP A 27 -2.42 -10.27 6.59
C ASP A 27 -1.67 -8.99 6.97
N LYS A 28 -1.15 -8.27 5.97
CA LYS A 28 -0.44 -7.00 6.18
C LYS A 28 -1.33 -5.94 6.83
N LEU A 29 -2.57 -5.80 6.35
CA LEU A 29 -3.52 -4.84 6.90
C LEU A 29 -3.91 -5.19 8.34
N CYS A 30 -4.19 -6.47 8.60
CA CYS A 30 -4.51 -6.93 9.96
C CYS A 30 -3.31 -6.78 10.90
N ALA A 31 -2.08 -7.03 10.44
CA ALA A 31 -0.88 -6.78 11.25
C ALA A 31 -0.78 -5.32 11.69
N LEU A 32 -0.99 -4.36 10.78
CA LEU A 32 -1.02 -2.94 11.11
C LEU A 32 -2.16 -2.61 12.09
N THR A 33 -3.36 -3.17 11.88
CA THR A 33 -4.52 -3.00 12.77
C THR A 33 -4.24 -3.53 14.17
N ILE A 34 -3.59 -4.68 14.28
CA ILE A 34 -3.18 -5.26 15.56
C ILE A 34 -2.22 -4.32 16.30
N VAL A 35 -1.22 -3.76 15.60
CA VAL A 35 -0.25 -2.85 16.23
C VAL A 35 -0.94 -1.68 16.91
N TYR A 36 -1.77 -0.91 16.23
CA TYR A 36 -2.42 0.25 16.86
C TYR A 36 -3.48 -0.16 17.88
N SER A 37 -4.15 -1.29 17.72
CA SER A 37 -5.12 -1.79 18.69
C SER A 37 -4.45 -2.22 20.00
N VAL A 38 -3.29 -2.90 19.92
CA VAL A 38 -2.47 -3.25 21.08
C VAL A 38 -1.91 -2.01 21.76
N LEU A 39 -1.40 -1.04 20.99
CA LEU A 39 -0.92 0.24 21.55
C LEU A 39 -2.05 0.98 22.29
N ALA A 40 -3.26 1.02 21.74
CA ALA A 40 -4.43 1.59 22.44
C ALA A 40 -4.75 0.86 23.73
N ALA A 41 -4.68 -0.48 23.73
CA ALA A 41 -4.88 -1.29 24.94
C ALA A 41 -3.78 -1.06 25.99
N VAL A 42 -2.52 -0.88 25.56
CA VAL A 42 -1.41 -0.54 26.47
C VAL A 42 -1.60 0.85 27.07
N VAL A 43 -2.01 1.85 26.29
CA VAL A 43 -2.34 3.19 26.83
C VAL A 43 -3.47 3.10 27.84
N HIS A 44 -4.55 2.37 27.55
CA HIS A 44 -5.64 2.12 28.50
C HIS A 44 -5.13 1.45 29.78
N GLN A 45 -4.32 0.39 29.67
CA GLN A 45 -3.74 -0.29 30.82
C GLN A 45 -2.85 0.63 31.66
N ARG A 46 -2.05 1.48 31.03
CA ARG A 46 -1.19 2.45 31.71
C ARG A 46 -1.97 3.52 32.49
N THR A 47 -3.14 3.92 31.96
CA THR A 47 -3.98 4.95 32.61
C THR A 47 -4.95 4.42 33.64
N THR A 48 -5.39 3.15 33.53
CA THR A 48 -6.43 2.56 34.39
C THR A 48 -5.94 1.40 35.25
N SER A 49 -4.72 0.91 35.03
CA SER A 49 -4.16 -0.32 35.60
C SER A 49 -4.95 -1.59 35.24
N ARG A 50 -5.81 -1.55 34.23
CA ARG A 50 -6.65 -2.67 33.79
C ARG A 50 -6.33 -3.04 32.34
N GLY A 51 -5.96 -4.29 32.12
CA GLY A 51 -5.81 -4.86 30.76
C GLY A 51 -7.17 -5.16 30.13
N GLN A 52 -7.16 -5.43 28.83
CA GLN A 52 -8.35 -5.86 28.09
C GLN A 52 -7.96 -6.84 26.98
N ARG A 53 -8.93 -7.64 26.56
CA ARG A 53 -8.80 -8.48 25.37
C ARG A 53 -8.86 -7.59 24.11
N VAL A 54 -7.96 -7.86 23.16
CA VAL A 54 -7.97 -7.25 21.83
C VAL A 54 -8.28 -8.34 20.81
N GLU A 55 -9.25 -8.11 19.97
CA GLU A 55 -9.65 -9.02 18.89
C GLU A 55 -9.76 -8.23 17.59
N VAL A 56 -9.10 -8.73 16.54
CA VAL A 56 -9.04 -8.10 15.21
C VAL A 56 -9.49 -9.13 14.16
N PRO A 57 -10.79 -9.19 13.84
CA PRO A 57 -11.31 -10.11 12.83
C PRO A 57 -10.83 -9.68 11.42
N MET A 58 -10.16 -10.57 10.70
CA MET A 58 -9.55 -10.26 9.41
C MET A 58 -10.58 -9.87 8.34
N ALA A 59 -11.72 -10.55 8.29
CA ALA A 59 -12.75 -10.28 7.29
C ALA A 59 -13.35 -8.89 7.48
N ASP A 60 -13.69 -8.54 8.74
CA ASP A 60 -14.28 -7.25 9.08
C ASP A 60 -13.28 -6.11 8.88
N THR A 61 -12.01 -6.34 9.25
CA THR A 61 -10.92 -5.37 9.04
C THR A 61 -10.76 -5.03 7.56
N MET A 62 -10.72 -6.05 6.70
CA MET A 62 -10.63 -5.86 5.26
C MET A 62 -11.89 -5.21 4.66
N LEU A 63 -13.07 -5.63 5.12
CA LEU A 63 -14.32 -5.04 4.65
C LEU A 63 -14.43 -3.58 5.05
N ALA A 64 -14.12 -3.24 6.30
CA ALA A 64 -14.12 -1.86 6.77
C ALA A 64 -13.13 -1.00 5.97
N PHE A 65 -11.93 -1.50 5.69
CA PHE A 65 -10.95 -0.81 4.86
C PHE A 65 -11.50 -0.49 3.46
N ASN A 66 -12.18 -1.44 2.82
CA ASN A 66 -12.80 -1.22 1.51
C ASN A 66 -13.99 -0.26 1.57
N LEU A 67 -14.83 -0.34 2.61
CA LEU A 67 -16.05 0.45 2.72
C LEU A 67 -15.80 1.93 3.07
N VAL A 68 -14.63 2.29 3.60
CA VAL A 68 -14.29 3.69 3.92
C VAL A 68 -14.53 4.62 2.72
N GLU A 69 -14.20 4.19 1.51
CA GLU A 69 -14.44 4.95 0.29
C GLU A 69 -15.58 4.37 -0.56
N HIS A 70 -15.74 3.06 -0.59
CA HIS A 70 -16.66 2.39 -1.51
C HIS A 70 -18.11 2.30 -1.01
N LEU A 71 -18.39 2.70 0.23
CA LEU A 71 -19.79 2.85 0.66
C LEU A 71 -20.49 3.93 -0.17
N ALA A 72 -19.79 5.02 -0.50
CA ALA A 72 -20.20 6.05 -1.45
C ALA A 72 -21.65 6.51 -1.25
N GLY A 73 -22.50 6.39 -2.27
CA GLY A 73 -23.93 6.79 -2.18
C GLY A 73 -24.77 5.99 -1.20
N HIS A 74 -24.30 4.80 -0.80
CA HIS A 74 -24.95 3.97 0.23
C HIS A 74 -24.60 4.39 1.67
N THR A 75 -23.80 5.42 1.86
CA THR A 75 -23.57 6.02 3.19
C THR A 75 -24.84 6.59 3.79
N PHE A 76 -25.79 6.97 2.97
CA PHE A 76 -27.05 7.60 3.38
C PHE A 76 -28.20 6.60 3.41
N GLU A 77 -29.21 6.87 4.26
CA GLU A 77 -30.45 6.12 4.32
C GLU A 77 -31.65 7.06 4.13
N PRO A 78 -32.41 6.94 3.05
CA PRO A 78 -32.22 6.01 1.93
C PRO A 78 -30.98 6.34 1.10
N ALA A 79 -30.42 5.32 0.44
CA ALA A 79 -29.26 5.49 -0.43
C ALA A 79 -29.50 6.51 -1.55
N ILE A 80 -28.53 7.39 -1.78
CA ILE A 80 -28.59 8.44 -2.83
C ILE A 80 -27.82 8.06 -4.10
N GLY A 81 -27.15 6.90 -4.11
CA GLY A 81 -26.38 6.41 -5.25
C GLY A 81 -25.80 5.01 -5.00
N PRO A 82 -25.13 4.41 -5.98
CA PRO A 82 -24.55 3.08 -5.86
C PRO A 82 -23.33 3.07 -4.94
N MET A 83 -22.94 1.86 -4.50
CA MET A 83 -21.64 1.61 -3.89
C MET A 83 -20.54 1.68 -4.93
N GLY A 84 -19.36 2.14 -4.49
CA GLY A 84 -18.16 2.22 -5.29
C GLY A 84 -17.67 3.66 -5.51
N PHE A 85 -16.39 3.89 -5.26
CA PHE A 85 -15.76 5.17 -5.57
C PHE A 85 -15.45 5.24 -7.06
N ASN A 86 -16.24 5.97 -7.81
CA ASN A 86 -16.22 5.97 -9.27
C ASN A 86 -14.83 6.21 -9.86
N ARG A 87 -14.07 7.15 -9.30
CA ARG A 87 -12.75 7.50 -9.81
C ARG A 87 -11.76 6.33 -9.79
N SER A 88 -11.67 5.60 -8.67
CA SER A 88 -10.73 4.48 -8.53
C SER A 88 -11.14 3.23 -9.31
N MET A 89 -12.43 3.15 -9.70
CA MET A 89 -12.99 2.03 -10.46
C MET A 89 -13.17 2.34 -11.95
N THR A 90 -12.85 3.55 -12.38
CA THR A 90 -12.97 3.93 -13.80
C THR A 90 -11.89 3.22 -14.61
N GLU A 91 -12.29 2.62 -15.71
CA GLU A 91 -11.37 2.08 -16.72
C GLU A 91 -10.38 3.16 -17.15
N GLY A 92 -9.09 2.81 -17.31
CA GLY A 92 -8.03 3.77 -17.60
C GLY A 92 -7.41 4.45 -16.36
N HIS A 93 -7.99 4.32 -15.15
CA HIS A 93 -7.34 4.76 -13.93
C HIS A 93 -6.25 3.77 -13.49
N GLN A 94 -5.18 3.74 -14.24
CA GLN A 94 -4.06 2.80 -14.08
C GLN A 94 -2.75 3.44 -14.55
N ALA A 95 -1.63 2.73 -14.40
CA ALA A 95 -0.39 3.14 -15.01
C ALA A 95 -0.54 3.20 -16.54
N VAL A 96 0.02 4.22 -17.16
CA VAL A 96 -0.03 4.45 -18.60
C VAL A 96 1.31 4.10 -19.27
N ARG A 97 1.24 3.69 -20.53
CA ARG A 97 2.45 3.50 -21.34
C ARG A 97 3.09 4.85 -21.67
N THR A 98 4.41 4.91 -21.57
CA THR A 98 5.24 5.96 -22.16
C THR A 98 5.94 5.39 -23.39
N ALA A 99 6.74 6.18 -24.07
CA ALA A 99 7.49 5.71 -25.24
C ALA A 99 8.46 4.55 -24.92
N ASP A 100 8.93 4.46 -23.68
CA ASP A 100 9.98 3.54 -23.26
C ASP A 100 9.67 2.73 -21.98
N GLY A 101 8.47 2.90 -21.39
CA GLY A 101 8.13 2.20 -20.14
C GLY A 101 6.68 2.41 -19.70
N TRP A 102 6.50 2.49 -18.39
CA TRP A 102 5.22 2.74 -17.73
C TRP A 102 5.36 3.80 -16.64
N ALA A 103 4.33 4.61 -16.48
CA ALA A 103 4.30 5.62 -15.44
C ALA A 103 2.89 5.82 -14.87
N CYS A 104 2.81 6.29 -13.64
CA CYS A 104 1.62 6.90 -13.08
C CYS A 104 1.65 8.40 -13.40
N VAL A 105 0.63 8.91 -14.08
CA VAL A 105 0.43 10.33 -14.39
C VAL A 105 -0.90 10.75 -13.79
N LEU A 106 -0.87 11.62 -12.80
CA LEU A 106 -2.05 11.94 -11.99
C LEU A 106 -2.30 13.45 -11.88
N PRO A 107 -2.82 14.10 -12.94
CA PRO A 107 -3.24 15.49 -12.83
C PRO A 107 -4.51 15.59 -11.96
N TYR A 108 -4.41 16.25 -10.81
CA TYR A 108 -5.50 16.35 -9.85
C TYR A 108 -6.37 17.60 -10.01
N THR A 109 -5.73 18.72 -10.30
CA THR A 109 -6.40 20.00 -10.37
C THR A 109 -6.79 20.31 -11.82
N GLU A 110 -7.74 21.19 -12.00
CA GLU A 110 -8.07 21.74 -13.32
C GLU A 110 -6.83 22.28 -14.03
N LYS A 111 -6.00 23.02 -13.30
CA LYS A 111 -4.72 23.52 -13.80
C LYS A 111 -3.79 22.39 -14.27
N ASN A 112 -3.62 21.34 -13.45
CA ASN A 112 -2.75 20.22 -13.83
C ASN A 112 -3.22 19.51 -15.09
N ILE A 113 -4.54 19.36 -15.27
CA ILE A 113 -5.13 18.72 -16.44
C ILE A 113 -4.87 19.58 -17.69
N ALA A 114 -5.17 20.88 -17.61
CA ALA A 114 -4.93 21.79 -18.70
C ALA A 114 -3.44 21.88 -19.05
N ASP A 115 -2.57 21.95 -18.06
CA ASP A 115 -1.11 22.01 -18.26
C ASP A 115 -0.55 20.71 -18.88
N PHE A 116 -1.06 19.55 -18.47
CA PHE A 116 -0.69 18.27 -19.08
C PHE A 116 -1.03 18.26 -20.57
N PHE A 117 -2.27 18.62 -20.92
CA PHE A 117 -2.69 18.65 -22.33
C PHE A 117 -1.93 19.67 -23.17
N ARG A 118 -1.62 20.84 -22.62
CA ARG A 118 -0.75 21.82 -23.30
C ARG A 118 0.65 21.27 -23.54
N ALA A 119 1.23 20.65 -22.53
CA ALA A 119 2.55 20.02 -22.65
C ALA A 119 2.57 18.84 -23.64
N ALA A 120 1.42 18.21 -23.85
CA ALA A 120 1.20 17.22 -24.89
C ALA A 120 0.82 17.83 -26.26
N GLY A 121 0.76 19.15 -26.39
CA GLY A 121 0.39 19.83 -27.64
C GLY A 121 -1.10 19.80 -27.99
N ARG A 122 -1.97 19.54 -27.01
CA ARG A 122 -3.43 19.41 -27.17
C ARG A 122 -4.17 20.55 -26.45
N GLU A 123 -4.06 21.75 -27.02
CA GLU A 123 -4.78 22.94 -26.50
C GLU A 123 -6.32 22.77 -26.57
N ASP A 124 -6.80 21.97 -27.50
CA ASP A 124 -8.22 21.60 -27.62
C ASP A 124 -8.72 20.85 -26.38
N LEU A 125 -7.95 19.93 -25.85
CA LEU A 125 -8.26 19.19 -24.61
C LEU A 125 -8.01 20.02 -23.35
N ALA A 126 -7.04 20.93 -23.40
CA ALA A 126 -6.74 21.81 -22.26
C ALA A 126 -7.89 22.78 -21.92
N THR A 127 -8.74 23.07 -22.89
CA THR A 127 -9.90 23.95 -22.76
C THR A 127 -11.23 23.22 -22.86
N ASP A 128 -11.23 21.90 -22.93
CA ASP A 128 -12.42 21.08 -23.08
C ASP A 128 -13.32 21.17 -21.81
N PRO A 129 -14.58 21.58 -21.93
CA PRO A 129 -15.48 21.75 -20.80
C PRO A 129 -15.77 20.43 -20.05
N ARG A 130 -15.55 19.27 -20.66
CA ARG A 130 -15.68 17.97 -19.98
C ARG A 130 -14.68 17.82 -18.85
N PHE A 131 -13.51 18.45 -18.94
CA PHE A 131 -12.40 18.31 -18.00
C PHE A 131 -12.20 19.55 -17.11
N GLY A 132 -12.91 20.63 -17.36
CA GLY A 132 -12.75 21.90 -16.66
C GLY A 132 -13.15 21.85 -15.21
N ASP A 133 -14.44 21.73 -14.91
CA ASP A 133 -14.94 21.74 -13.53
C ASP A 133 -15.02 20.32 -12.92
N PRO A 134 -14.97 20.20 -11.56
CA PRO A 134 -15.00 18.90 -10.90
C PRO A 134 -16.25 18.06 -11.15
N ALA A 135 -17.42 18.67 -11.30
CA ALA A 135 -18.69 17.96 -11.48
C ALA A 135 -18.80 17.38 -12.89
N SER A 136 -18.37 18.13 -13.91
CA SER A 136 -18.25 17.65 -15.29
C SER A 136 -17.22 16.54 -15.37
N ARG A 137 -16.05 16.76 -14.83
CA ARG A 137 -14.94 15.79 -14.81
C ARG A 137 -15.31 14.47 -14.17
N ALA A 138 -16.10 14.49 -13.08
CA ALA A 138 -16.58 13.27 -12.43
C ALA A 138 -17.42 12.36 -13.35
N LYS A 139 -18.05 12.92 -14.39
CA LYS A 139 -18.82 12.17 -15.38
C LYS A 139 -17.96 11.67 -16.55
N HIS A 140 -16.78 12.25 -16.74
CA HIS A 140 -15.91 12.03 -17.89
C HIS A 140 -14.50 11.51 -17.51
N TYR A 141 -14.35 10.90 -16.32
CA TYR A 141 -13.04 10.36 -15.88
C TYR A 141 -12.48 9.32 -16.85
N GLY A 142 -13.32 8.45 -17.41
CA GLY A 142 -12.87 7.46 -18.40
C GLY A 142 -12.23 8.12 -19.62
N GLU A 143 -12.93 9.09 -20.21
CA GLU A 143 -12.43 9.84 -21.36
C GLU A 143 -11.14 10.61 -21.03
N LEU A 144 -11.07 11.20 -19.83
CA LEU A 144 -9.86 11.91 -19.37
C LEU A 144 -8.65 10.97 -19.29
N TYR A 145 -8.81 9.81 -18.66
CA TYR A 145 -7.72 8.84 -18.51
C TYR A 145 -7.32 8.21 -19.84
N ASP A 146 -8.29 7.97 -20.73
CA ASP A 146 -8.01 7.49 -22.08
C ASP A 146 -7.16 8.48 -22.89
N GLU A 147 -7.49 9.77 -22.84
CA GLU A 147 -6.71 10.80 -23.52
C GLU A 147 -5.31 10.94 -22.90
N ILE A 148 -5.17 10.89 -21.57
CA ILE A 148 -3.87 10.86 -20.90
C ILE A 148 -3.04 9.66 -21.37
N GLY A 149 -3.64 8.48 -21.42
CA GLY A 149 -2.98 7.26 -21.88
C GLY A 149 -2.49 7.34 -23.32
N LYS A 150 -3.34 7.84 -24.24
CA LYS A 150 -2.99 8.02 -25.65
C LYS A 150 -1.82 9.00 -25.86
N LEU A 151 -1.75 10.06 -25.08
CA LEU A 151 -0.73 11.09 -25.21
C LEU A 151 0.57 10.72 -24.49
N SER A 152 0.48 9.91 -23.46
CA SER A 152 1.67 9.53 -22.67
C SER A 152 2.71 8.75 -23.47
N VAL A 153 2.30 8.01 -24.52
CA VAL A 153 3.21 7.24 -25.39
C VAL A 153 4.10 8.12 -26.30
N GLU A 154 3.79 9.42 -26.42
CA GLU A 154 4.52 10.32 -27.32
C GLU A 154 5.88 10.76 -26.78
N LYS A 155 6.13 10.60 -25.48
CA LYS A 155 7.39 10.99 -24.84
C LYS A 155 7.92 9.87 -23.95
N THR A 156 9.23 9.89 -23.71
CA THR A 156 9.88 8.96 -22.79
C THR A 156 9.48 9.24 -21.34
N THR A 157 9.64 8.26 -20.49
CA THR A 157 9.40 8.37 -19.04
C THR A 157 10.16 9.53 -18.43
N VAL A 158 11.45 9.68 -18.78
CA VAL A 158 12.30 10.79 -18.31
C VAL A 158 11.81 12.16 -18.80
N GLN A 159 11.35 12.25 -20.05
CA GLN A 159 10.80 13.49 -20.58
C GLN A 159 9.52 13.90 -19.86
N TRP A 160 8.60 12.95 -19.63
CA TRP A 160 7.39 13.21 -18.87
C TRP A 160 7.69 13.57 -17.41
N GLN A 161 8.63 12.88 -16.78
CA GLN A 161 9.04 13.17 -15.39
C GLN A 161 9.51 14.63 -15.24
N LYS A 162 10.34 15.11 -16.18
CA LYS A 162 10.80 16.51 -16.19
C LYS A 162 9.65 17.49 -16.36
N ILE A 163 8.80 17.28 -17.38
CA ILE A 163 7.64 18.13 -17.66
C ILE A 163 6.69 18.18 -16.48
N CYS A 164 6.34 17.03 -15.91
CA CYS A 164 5.42 16.94 -14.78
C CYS A 164 6.00 17.60 -13.52
N ALA A 165 7.31 17.48 -13.28
CA ALA A 165 7.98 18.16 -12.18
C ALA A 165 7.91 19.69 -12.32
N GLU A 166 8.19 20.23 -13.51
CA GLU A 166 8.11 21.67 -13.80
C GLU A 166 6.68 22.22 -13.64
N LEU A 167 5.66 21.42 -13.98
CA LEU A 167 4.25 21.79 -13.92
C LEU A 167 3.57 21.39 -12.59
N SER A 168 4.32 20.80 -11.65
CA SER A 168 3.80 20.28 -10.38
C SER A 168 2.65 19.27 -10.58
N ILE A 169 2.74 18.43 -11.60
CA ILE A 169 1.84 17.32 -11.86
C ILE A 169 2.42 16.07 -11.17
N PRO A 170 1.67 15.37 -10.30
CA PRO A 170 2.12 14.13 -9.73
C PRO A 170 2.44 13.09 -10.80
N PHE A 171 3.67 12.60 -10.76
CA PHE A 171 4.23 11.64 -11.71
C PHE A 171 5.18 10.69 -10.99
N ALA A 172 5.10 9.42 -11.34
CA ALA A 172 6.09 8.44 -10.93
C ALA A 172 6.26 7.36 -12.02
N PRO A 173 7.48 7.00 -12.39
CA PRO A 173 7.71 5.79 -13.19
C PRO A 173 7.23 4.57 -12.39
N VAL A 174 6.77 3.53 -13.10
CA VAL A 174 6.49 2.24 -12.44
C VAL A 174 7.83 1.61 -12.08
N LEU A 175 8.02 1.40 -10.78
CA LEU A 175 9.20 0.72 -10.25
C LEU A 175 9.05 -0.80 -10.46
N GLU A 176 9.99 -1.42 -11.13
CA GLU A 176 10.13 -2.87 -11.13
C GLU A 176 10.70 -3.32 -9.77
N LEU A 177 10.22 -4.44 -9.24
CA LEU A 177 10.64 -4.87 -7.89
C LEU A 177 12.15 -5.16 -7.82
N GLU A 178 12.72 -5.60 -8.92
CA GLU A 178 14.15 -5.87 -9.07
C GLU A 178 14.99 -4.60 -8.95
N ASP A 179 14.44 -3.44 -9.34
CA ASP A 179 15.13 -2.15 -9.29
C ASP A 179 15.02 -1.45 -7.92
N ALA A 180 14.22 -1.98 -7.00
CA ALA A 180 14.01 -1.36 -5.68
C ALA A 180 15.30 -1.15 -4.87
N GLU A 181 16.33 -1.97 -5.09
CA GLU A 181 17.63 -1.86 -4.42
C GLU A 181 18.55 -0.79 -5.02
N THR A 182 18.33 -0.45 -6.28
CA THR A 182 19.15 0.50 -7.05
C THR A 182 18.48 1.85 -7.25
N ASP A 183 17.17 1.93 -7.02
CA ASP A 183 16.43 3.18 -7.10
C ASP A 183 17.03 4.22 -6.13
N PRO A 184 17.35 5.44 -6.61
CA PRO A 184 18.04 6.45 -5.80
C PRO A 184 17.28 6.87 -4.53
N TYR A 185 15.95 6.90 -4.56
CA TYR A 185 15.14 7.25 -3.41
C TYR A 185 15.19 6.14 -2.34
N HIS A 186 15.02 4.89 -2.74
CA HIS A 186 15.03 3.75 -1.82
C HIS A 186 16.44 3.45 -1.28
N THR A 187 17.47 3.63 -2.10
CA THR A 187 18.87 3.56 -1.66
C THR A 187 19.18 4.65 -0.63
N GLY A 188 18.75 5.89 -0.91
CA GLY A 188 18.94 7.03 0.01
C GLY A 188 18.18 6.91 1.33
N SER A 189 17.04 6.19 1.34
CA SER A 189 16.27 5.94 2.57
C SER A 189 16.86 4.86 3.47
N GLY A 190 17.75 4.01 2.95
CA GLY A 190 18.31 2.87 3.68
C GLY A 190 17.28 1.78 4.03
N LEU A 191 16.14 1.74 3.31
CA LEU A 191 15.05 0.79 3.57
C LEU A 191 15.50 -0.66 3.43
N VAL A 192 16.37 -0.95 2.46
CA VAL A 192 16.97 -2.28 2.27
C VAL A 192 18.45 -2.19 2.59
N SER A 193 18.93 -3.09 3.43
CA SER A 193 20.34 -3.17 3.84
C SER A 193 20.82 -4.62 3.83
N LEU A 194 22.15 -4.81 3.78
CA LEU A 194 22.74 -6.13 3.99
C LEU A 194 22.96 -6.37 5.49
N ALA A 195 22.64 -7.56 5.94
CA ALA A 195 22.85 -8.02 7.30
C ALA A 195 23.45 -9.45 7.29
N GLU A 196 24.13 -9.82 8.38
CA GLU A 196 24.70 -11.14 8.54
C GLU A 196 23.80 -12.00 9.43
N HIS A 197 23.43 -13.17 8.93
CA HIS A 197 22.73 -14.18 9.72
C HIS A 197 23.74 -15.23 10.21
N PRO A 198 23.65 -15.67 11.48
CA PRO A 198 24.64 -16.60 12.05
C PRO A 198 24.78 -17.93 11.30
N THR A 199 23.72 -18.41 10.66
CA THR A 199 23.67 -19.72 9.97
C THR A 199 23.42 -19.60 8.46
N GLU A 200 22.76 -18.52 8.00
CA GLU A 200 22.31 -18.37 6.61
C GLU A 200 23.23 -17.46 5.77
N GLY A 201 24.21 -16.81 6.40
CA GLY A 201 25.13 -15.87 5.75
C GLY A 201 24.52 -14.50 5.49
N THR A 202 25.06 -13.77 4.54
CA THR A 202 24.62 -12.41 4.20
C THR A 202 23.22 -12.43 3.55
N TYR A 203 22.32 -11.61 4.05
CA TYR A 203 20.97 -11.47 3.51
C TYR A 203 20.52 -10.02 3.40
N ARG A 204 19.49 -9.79 2.57
CA ARG A 204 18.85 -8.48 2.47
C ARG A 204 17.77 -8.33 3.53
N GLN A 205 17.90 -7.28 4.32
CA GLN A 205 16.99 -6.93 5.39
C GLN A 205 16.19 -5.70 5.01
N VAL A 206 14.86 -5.82 5.08
CA VAL A 206 13.96 -4.67 4.96
C VAL A 206 13.83 -4.03 6.34
N GLY A 207 14.29 -2.79 6.46
CA GLY A 207 14.24 -2.00 7.67
C GLY A 207 12.85 -1.40 7.94
N PRO A 208 12.65 -0.83 9.15
CA PRO A 208 11.44 -0.07 9.47
C PRO A 208 11.33 1.19 8.61
N PRO A 209 10.16 1.45 7.97
CA PRO A 209 10.01 2.61 7.08
C PRO A 209 9.72 3.93 7.81
N MET A 210 9.55 3.91 9.14
CA MET A 210 9.24 5.10 9.93
C MET A 210 10.51 5.74 10.51
N ILE A 211 10.46 7.06 10.69
CA ILE A 211 11.54 7.85 11.33
C ILE A 211 10.98 8.46 12.63
N LEU A 212 11.58 8.09 13.75
CA LEU A 212 11.30 8.69 15.06
C LEU A 212 12.54 9.45 15.53
N SER A 213 12.38 10.74 15.89
CA SER A 213 13.51 11.62 16.23
C SER A 213 14.30 11.15 17.45
N ASP A 214 13.60 10.68 18.49
CA ASP A 214 14.21 10.34 19.77
C ASP A 214 14.42 8.84 19.97
N THR A 215 13.62 8.02 19.31
CA THR A 215 13.63 6.57 19.43
C THR A 215 13.64 5.91 18.07
N PRO A 216 14.70 6.10 17.26
CA PRO A 216 14.77 5.53 15.92
C PRO A 216 14.60 4.00 15.99
N PRO A 217 13.72 3.43 15.18
CA PRO A 217 13.51 2.00 15.16
C PRO A 217 14.72 1.29 14.54
N SER A 218 15.03 0.09 15.03
CA SER A 218 16.09 -0.75 14.49
C SER A 218 15.71 -2.22 14.56
N VAL A 219 16.23 -3.01 13.63
CA VAL A 219 16.16 -4.47 13.73
C VAL A 219 17.27 -4.91 14.67
N ARG A 220 16.89 -5.47 15.82
CA ARG A 220 17.82 -5.82 16.91
C ARG A 220 18.29 -7.27 16.87
N ARG A 221 17.53 -8.16 16.26
CA ARG A 221 17.82 -9.59 16.12
C ARG A 221 17.55 -9.99 14.67
N HIS A 222 18.29 -10.94 14.15
CA HIS A 222 18.00 -11.58 12.87
C HIS A 222 16.67 -12.35 12.92
N THR A 223 16.17 -12.78 11.77
CA THR A 223 15.02 -13.68 11.69
C THR A 223 15.39 -15.02 12.31
N PRO A 224 14.73 -15.48 13.39
CA PRO A 224 15.16 -16.67 14.10
C PRO A 224 14.88 -17.96 13.34
N ALA A 225 15.71 -18.95 13.53
CA ALA A 225 15.38 -20.33 13.18
C ALA A 225 14.22 -20.83 14.04
N ARG A 226 13.51 -21.86 13.57
CA ARG A 226 12.38 -22.42 14.30
C ARG A 226 12.80 -22.91 15.69
N GLY A 227 12.21 -22.32 16.72
CA GLY A 227 12.49 -22.67 18.12
C GLY A 227 13.78 -22.09 18.70
N GLU A 228 14.52 -21.25 17.99
CA GLU A 228 15.82 -20.70 18.40
C GLU A 228 15.78 -20.06 19.80
N HIS A 229 14.70 -19.33 20.12
CA HIS A 229 14.56 -18.62 21.39
C HIS A 229 13.72 -19.37 22.44
N THR A 230 13.30 -20.60 22.18
CA THR A 230 12.39 -21.35 23.08
C THR A 230 12.99 -21.52 24.47
N SER A 231 14.25 -21.94 24.56
CA SER A 231 14.91 -22.15 25.86
C SER A 231 15.14 -20.84 26.63
N GLU A 232 15.50 -19.75 25.92
CA GLU A 232 15.64 -18.40 26.49
C GLU A 232 14.30 -17.94 27.12
N LEU A 233 13.23 -18.04 26.36
CA LEU A 233 11.89 -17.61 26.81
C LEU A 233 11.35 -18.46 27.98
N LEU A 234 11.57 -19.78 27.96
CA LEU A 234 11.17 -20.64 29.07
C LEU A 234 11.97 -20.34 30.33
N ALA A 235 13.25 -20.04 30.21
CA ALA A 235 14.09 -19.63 31.35
C ALA A 235 13.63 -18.28 31.93
N GLU A 236 13.28 -17.30 31.10
CA GLU A 236 12.70 -16.03 31.54
C GLU A 236 11.36 -16.20 32.29
N LEU A 237 10.58 -17.22 31.92
CA LEU A 237 9.34 -17.60 32.60
C LEU A 237 9.56 -18.38 33.90
N GLY A 238 10.81 -18.70 34.27
CA GLY A 238 11.17 -19.35 35.49
C GLY A 238 11.20 -20.89 35.46
N TYR A 239 11.15 -21.51 34.27
CA TYR A 239 11.30 -22.95 34.11
C TYR A 239 12.74 -23.37 34.43
N ALA A 240 12.89 -24.53 35.14
CA ALA A 240 14.20 -25.10 35.44
C ALA A 240 14.82 -25.76 34.20
N GLY A 241 16.16 -25.90 34.18
CA GLY A 241 16.88 -26.43 33.01
C GLY A 241 16.41 -27.84 32.59
N GLU A 242 16.07 -28.72 33.52
CA GLU A 242 15.53 -30.06 33.22
C GLU A 242 14.13 -29.99 32.58
N GLU A 243 13.28 -29.08 33.05
CA GLU A 243 11.93 -28.88 32.48
C GLU A 243 12.03 -28.34 31.06
N ILE A 244 12.96 -27.37 30.82
CA ILE A 244 13.24 -26.83 29.50
C ILE A 244 13.73 -27.95 28.57
N ALA A 245 14.69 -28.75 28.99
CA ALA A 245 15.21 -29.87 28.22
C ALA A 245 14.12 -30.85 27.77
N ASN A 246 13.18 -31.15 28.68
CA ASN A 246 12.05 -32.03 28.38
C ASN A 246 11.04 -31.42 27.39
N LEU A 247 10.81 -30.11 27.48
CA LEU A 247 9.87 -29.39 26.58
C LEU A 247 10.44 -29.14 25.19
N VAL A 248 11.77 -28.97 25.09
CA VAL A 248 12.45 -28.66 23.81
C VAL A 248 12.93 -29.93 23.08
N SER A 249 12.97 -31.08 23.77
CA SER A 249 13.32 -32.37 23.14
C SER A 249 12.35 -32.66 21.98
N PRO A 250 12.83 -33.05 20.80
CA PRO A 250 11.95 -33.45 19.71
C PRO A 250 11.08 -34.61 20.20
N VAL A 251 9.76 -34.45 20.09
CA VAL A 251 8.83 -35.57 20.26
C VAL A 251 9.26 -36.61 19.24
N SER A 252 9.82 -37.71 19.72
CA SER A 252 10.14 -38.87 18.89
C SER A 252 8.87 -39.30 18.15
N ALA A 253 8.90 -39.16 16.83
CA ALA A 253 7.82 -39.54 15.93
C ALA A 253 7.59 -41.04 15.93
#